data_f9b2e6ed882a4f76df60b322f6fbb843
#
_entry.id   f9b2e6ed882a4f76df60b322f6fbb843
#
_cell.length_a   1.000
_cell.length_b   1.000
_cell.length_c   1.000
_cell.angle_alpha   90.00
_cell.angle_beta   90.00
_cell.angle_gamma   90.00
#
_symmetry.space_group_name_H-M   'P 1'
#
loop_
_entity.id
_entity.type
_entity.pdbx_description
1 polymer ?
#
loop_
_entity_poly.entity_id
_entity_poly.type
_entity_poly.pdbx_seq_one_letter_code
_entity_poly.pdbx_strand_id
1 'polypeptide(L)'
;MFSFTVDPEHNSKHNELYRDSSRIGRAAFIFAVVLLVFAFIITRVYQGVGYLMASGLVIMAIISVFMGFTLPKKMGTPQELYDQFPLCPAIIAEVNGKDITLLALVNQAVNQEAKPIWALAARVVQGLPGHEIRVGERVPSVAVGGRRGITSQELHAEISPMPICWGTPDPEVIAAAKKEIPANQWRRLDALRSRLEDVKATKEQLLTL
;
A
#
# COMPACT_ATOMS: atom_id res chain seq x y z
N MET A 1 -3.52 -4.10 -21.43
CA MET A 1 -3.42 -3.75 -19.99
C MET A 1 -4.83 -3.53 -19.50
N PHE A 2 -5.23 -4.14 -18.37
CA PHE A 2 -6.57 -3.98 -17.84
C PHE A 2 -6.77 -2.54 -17.36
N SER A 3 -7.88 -1.92 -17.72
CA SER A 3 -8.21 -0.55 -17.32
C SER A 3 -9.70 -0.45 -16.98
N PHE A 4 -10.02 0.34 -15.96
CA PHE A 4 -11.39 0.66 -15.55
C PHE A 4 -11.39 2.04 -14.89
N THR A 5 -12.57 2.65 -14.80
CA THR A 5 -12.71 3.94 -14.12
C THR A 5 -12.84 3.73 -12.61
N VAL A 6 -11.93 4.31 -11.85
CA VAL A 6 -11.99 4.28 -10.38
C VAL A 6 -13.13 5.16 -9.88
N ASP A 7 -13.98 4.61 -9.02
CA ASP A 7 -14.98 5.37 -8.28
C ASP A 7 -14.30 6.10 -7.12
N PRO A 8 -14.23 7.45 -7.12
CA PRO A 8 -13.49 8.19 -6.10
C PRO A 8 -14.07 8.05 -4.70
N GLU A 9 -15.40 7.98 -4.58
CA GLU A 9 -16.06 7.85 -3.28
C GLU A 9 -15.83 6.47 -2.69
N HIS A 10 -16.06 5.43 -3.50
CA HIS A 10 -15.84 4.05 -3.12
C HIS A 10 -14.37 3.81 -2.75
N ASN A 11 -13.44 4.30 -3.58
CA ASN A 11 -12.00 4.16 -3.33
C ASN A 11 -11.57 4.86 -2.03
N SER A 12 -12.04 6.08 -1.76
CA SER A 12 -11.69 6.80 -0.53
C SER A 12 -12.12 6.07 0.74
N LYS A 13 -13.23 5.33 0.65
CA LYS A 13 -13.80 4.55 1.75
C LYS A 13 -13.10 3.21 1.96
N HIS A 14 -12.74 2.52 0.89
CA HIS A 14 -12.28 1.13 0.93
C HIS A 14 -10.80 0.93 0.66
N ASN A 15 -10.13 1.85 -0.05
CA ASN A 15 -8.72 1.71 -0.36
C ASN A 15 -7.85 2.05 0.86
N GLU A 16 -7.37 1.00 1.54
CA GLU A 16 -6.56 1.14 2.76
C GLU A 16 -5.20 1.76 2.48
N LEU A 17 -4.62 1.55 1.28
CA LEU A 17 -3.34 2.13 0.90
C LEU A 17 -3.39 3.67 0.95
N TYR A 18 -4.47 4.25 0.41
CA TYR A 18 -4.68 5.71 0.43
C TYR A 18 -5.15 6.22 1.78
N ARG A 19 -5.99 5.46 2.47
CA ARG A 19 -6.47 5.81 3.81
C ARG A 19 -5.32 5.90 4.81
N ASP A 20 -4.37 4.99 4.75
CA ASP A 20 -3.20 4.99 5.63
C ASP A 20 -2.25 6.15 5.29
N SER A 21 -2.01 6.42 4.02
CA SER A 21 -1.25 7.59 3.57
C SER A 21 -1.87 8.92 4.05
N SER A 22 -3.19 9.07 3.94
CA SER A 22 -3.89 10.28 4.40
C SER A 22 -3.88 10.44 5.92
N ARG A 23 -3.85 9.33 6.68
CA ARG A 23 -3.68 9.34 8.15
C ARG A 23 -2.30 9.84 8.55
N ILE A 24 -1.25 9.40 7.86
CA ILE A 24 0.12 9.86 8.10
C ILE A 24 0.21 11.37 7.87
N GLY A 25 -0.37 11.89 6.78
CA GLY A 25 -0.40 13.33 6.49
C GLY A 25 -1.09 14.13 7.60
N ARG A 26 -2.27 13.66 8.07
CA ARG A 26 -2.99 14.31 9.18
C ARG A 26 -2.23 14.25 10.50
N ALA A 27 -1.61 13.10 10.82
CA ALA A 27 -0.80 12.95 12.02
C ALA A 27 0.40 13.89 12.02
N ALA A 28 1.09 14.06 10.87
CA ALA A 28 2.19 15.01 10.72
C ALA A 28 1.75 16.45 10.94
N PHE A 29 0.55 16.82 10.46
CA PHE A 29 -0.03 18.15 10.69
C PHE A 29 -0.37 18.39 12.17
N ILE A 30 -1.03 17.43 12.83
CA ILE A 30 -1.34 17.50 14.27
C ILE A 30 -0.05 17.63 15.08
N PHE A 31 0.97 16.84 14.74
CA PHE A 31 2.27 16.89 15.40
C PHE A 31 2.94 18.28 15.24
N ALA A 32 2.87 18.88 14.06
CA ALA A 32 3.39 20.25 13.83
C ALA A 32 2.67 21.27 14.72
N VAL A 33 1.34 21.19 14.85
CA VAL A 33 0.57 22.09 15.73
C VAL A 33 1.00 21.92 17.19
N VAL A 34 1.19 20.68 17.65
CA VAL A 34 1.69 20.41 19.02
C VAL A 34 3.08 21.03 19.24
N LEU A 35 3.99 20.87 18.28
CA LEU A 35 5.32 21.50 18.36
C LEU A 35 5.27 23.03 18.45
N LEU A 36 4.37 23.68 17.70
CA LEU A 36 4.18 25.12 17.75
C LEU A 36 3.62 25.60 19.09
N VAL A 37 2.69 24.85 19.67
CA VAL A 37 2.17 25.12 21.03
C VAL A 37 3.28 25.02 22.07
N PHE A 38 4.10 23.98 22.01
CA PHE A 38 5.26 23.84 22.90
C PHE A 38 6.28 24.99 22.70
N ALA A 39 6.58 25.36 21.46
CA ALA A 39 7.46 26.48 21.16
C ALA A 39 6.94 27.78 21.81
N PHE A 40 5.62 28.04 21.69
CA PHE A 40 5.00 29.20 22.32
C PHE A 40 5.11 29.17 23.85
N ILE A 41 4.83 28.05 24.49
CA ILE A 41 4.94 27.91 25.95
C ILE A 41 6.38 28.16 26.42
N ILE A 42 7.35 27.57 25.73
CA ILE A 42 8.78 27.72 26.08
C ILE A 42 9.22 29.16 26.01
N THR A 43 8.79 29.93 25.00
CA THR A 43 9.13 31.36 24.91
C THR A 43 8.49 32.19 26.03
N ARG A 44 7.38 31.73 26.63
CA ARG A 44 6.74 32.42 27.78
C ARG A 44 7.40 32.08 29.11
N VAL A 45 7.91 30.87 29.25
CA VAL A 45 8.50 30.40 30.52
C VAL A 45 9.99 30.73 30.62
N TYR A 46 10.72 30.57 29.52
CA TYR A 46 12.19 30.74 29.49
C TYR A 46 12.58 31.93 28.60
N GLN A 47 12.89 33.07 29.22
CA GLN A 47 13.40 34.25 28.50
C GLN A 47 14.84 33.99 27.99
N GLY A 48 15.18 34.55 26.84
CA GLY A 48 16.53 34.40 26.24
C GLY A 48 16.75 33.02 25.61
N VAL A 49 17.19 32.03 26.39
CA VAL A 49 17.42 30.66 25.93
C VAL A 49 16.17 29.99 25.35
N GLY A 50 14.99 30.38 25.83
CA GLY A 50 13.71 29.89 25.31
C GLY A 50 13.50 30.15 23.83
N TYR A 51 13.98 31.26 23.30
CA TYR A 51 13.88 31.56 21.86
C TYR A 51 14.73 30.62 21.00
N LEU A 52 15.89 30.22 21.50
CA LEU A 52 16.74 29.27 20.79
C LEU A 52 16.10 27.85 20.74
N MET A 53 15.53 27.41 21.88
CA MET A 53 14.82 26.13 21.92
C MET A 53 13.54 26.15 21.07
N ALA A 54 12.79 27.24 21.13
CA ALA A 54 11.58 27.40 20.34
C ALA A 54 11.86 27.41 18.83
N SER A 55 12.97 28.02 18.37
CA SER A 55 13.35 28.00 16.97
C SER A 55 13.57 26.59 16.43
N GLY A 56 14.18 25.69 17.21
CA GLY A 56 14.33 24.28 16.86
C GLY A 56 12.99 23.56 16.67
N LEU A 57 12.03 23.82 17.59
CA LEU A 57 10.67 23.25 17.48
C LEU A 57 9.91 23.79 16.27
N VAL A 58 10.06 25.07 15.95
CA VAL A 58 9.44 25.67 14.75
C VAL A 58 10.00 25.05 13.47
N ILE A 59 11.33 24.87 13.39
CA ILE A 59 11.95 24.18 12.23
C ILE A 59 11.41 22.76 12.09
N MET A 60 11.33 22.00 13.19
CA MET A 60 10.76 20.66 13.16
C MET A 60 9.29 20.66 12.73
N ALA A 61 8.50 21.64 13.17
CA ALA A 61 7.10 21.78 12.74
C ALA A 61 7.00 22.02 11.22
N ILE A 62 7.85 22.89 10.67
CA ILE A 62 7.90 23.15 9.22
C ILE A 62 8.27 21.88 8.44
N ILE A 63 9.28 21.13 8.88
CA ILE A 63 9.68 19.87 8.27
C ILE A 63 8.52 18.86 8.32
N SER A 64 7.82 18.77 9.46
CA SER A 64 6.69 17.87 9.64
C SER A 64 5.53 18.18 8.69
N VAL A 65 5.18 19.47 8.52
CA VAL A 65 4.17 19.93 7.55
C VAL A 65 4.62 19.57 6.13
N PHE A 66 5.87 19.87 5.77
CA PHE A 66 6.40 19.56 4.44
C PHE A 66 6.32 18.05 4.14
N MET A 67 6.72 17.21 5.08
CA MET A 67 6.60 15.74 4.96
C MET A 67 5.13 15.30 4.81
N GLY A 68 4.22 15.88 5.59
CA GLY A 68 2.79 15.57 5.53
C GLY A 68 2.15 15.88 4.18
N PHE A 69 2.65 16.89 3.45
CA PHE A 69 2.17 17.23 2.10
C PHE A 69 2.87 16.43 0.98
N THR A 70 4.15 16.11 1.14
CA THR A 70 4.93 15.50 0.05
C THR A 70 4.74 13.99 -0.03
N LEU A 71 4.60 13.30 1.11
CA LEU A 71 4.44 11.84 1.14
C LEU A 71 3.18 11.35 0.38
N PRO A 72 1.98 11.90 0.63
CA PRO A 72 0.78 11.48 -0.11
C PRO A 72 0.88 11.76 -1.61
N LYS A 73 1.48 12.90 -2.02
CA LYS A 73 1.62 13.28 -3.43
C LYS A 73 2.52 12.36 -4.23
N LYS A 74 3.51 11.73 -3.60
CA LYS A 74 4.42 10.79 -4.28
C LYS A 74 3.78 9.46 -4.63
N MET A 75 2.64 9.11 -4.06
CA MET A 75 1.93 7.86 -4.37
C MET A 75 1.19 7.89 -5.71
N GLY A 76 0.98 9.07 -6.31
CA GLY A 76 0.13 9.22 -7.49
C GLY A 76 -1.37 9.14 -7.17
N THR A 77 -2.20 9.25 -8.18
CA THR A 77 -3.64 9.08 -8.04
C THR A 77 -4.04 7.60 -8.02
N PRO A 78 -5.18 7.21 -7.42
CA PRO A 78 -5.68 5.84 -7.48
C PRO A 78 -5.81 5.32 -8.91
N GLN A 79 -6.32 6.14 -9.83
CA GLN A 79 -6.46 5.79 -11.24
C GLN A 79 -5.10 5.46 -11.87
N GLU A 80 -4.09 6.32 -11.65
CA GLU A 80 -2.73 6.09 -12.16
C GLU A 80 -2.14 4.76 -11.67
N LEU A 81 -2.35 4.39 -10.40
CA LEU A 81 -1.85 3.12 -9.87
C LEU A 81 -2.53 1.91 -10.51
N TYR A 82 -3.87 1.96 -10.70
CA TYR A 82 -4.57 0.87 -11.37
C TYR A 82 -4.20 0.76 -12.85
N ASP A 83 -3.90 1.88 -13.52
CA ASP A 83 -3.51 1.89 -14.95
C ASP A 83 -2.03 1.53 -15.14
N GLN A 84 -1.16 1.86 -14.21
CA GLN A 84 0.30 1.68 -14.34
C GLN A 84 0.76 0.26 -13.99
N PHE A 85 0.14 -0.35 -12.98
CA PHE A 85 0.61 -1.63 -12.47
C PHE A 85 -0.16 -2.82 -13.06
N PRO A 86 0.53 -3.95 -13.33
CA PRO A 86 -0.11 -5.11 -13.92
C PRO A 86 -1.06 -5.80 -12.95
N LEU A 87 -2.10 -6.45 -13.50
CA LEU A 87 -2.93 -7.38 -12.75
C LEU A 87 -2.11 -8.53 -12.20
N CYS A 88 -2.43 -8.92 -10.97
CA CYS A 88 -1.87 -10.10 -10.31
C CYS A 88 -2.97 -10.90 -9.60
N PRO A 89 -2.84 -12.23 -9.54
CA PRO A 89 -3.72 -13.04 -8.72
C PRO A 89 -3.38 -12.83 -7.25
N ALA A 90 -4.39 -12.60 -6.42
CA ALA A 90 -4.29 -12.68 -4.98
C ALA A 90 -5.39 -13.59 -4.42
N ILE A 91 -5.13 -14.22 -3.29
CA ILE A 91 -6.10 -15.05 -2.57
C ILE A 91 -6.14 -14.64 -1.09
N ILE A 92 -7.26 -14.84 -0.45
CA ILE A 92 -7.33 -14.80 1.00
C ILE A 92 -6.60 -16.04 1.53
N ALA A 93 -5.43 -15.84 2.13
CA ALA A 93 -4.62 -16.92 2.66
C ALA A 93 -4.95 -17.22 4.12
N GLU A 94 -5.34 -16.20 4.89
CA GLU A 94 -5.67 -16.32 6.30
C GLU A 94 -6.72 -15.28 6.71
N VAL A 95 -7.55 -15.63 7.69
CA VAL A 95 -8.56 -14.73 8.28
C VAL A 95 -8.42 -14.79 9.79
N ASN A 96 -8.02 -13.67 10.40
CA ASN A 96 -7.80 -13.53 11.83
C ASN A 96 -8.71 -12.43 12.41
N GLY A 97 -9.92 -12.77 12.78
CA GLY A 97 -10.90 -11.81 13.27
C GLY A 97 -11.27 -10.78 12.19
N LYS A 98 -10.77 -9.53 12.34
CA LYS A 98 -10.98 -8.45 11.35
C LYS A 98 -9.86 -8.35 10.32
N ASP A 99 -8.74 -9.01 10.57
CA ASP A 99 -7.58 -8.93 9.70
C ASP A 99 -7.60 -10.08 8.69
N ILE A 100 -7.47 -9.74 7.42
CA ILE A 100 -7.47 -10.66 6.29
C ILE A 100 -6.08 -10.61 5.67
N THR A 101 -5.37 -11.72 5.62
CA THR A 101 -4.09 -11.79 4.95
C THR A 101 -4.29 -12.20 3.49
N LEU A 102 -3.98 -11.29 2.57
CA LEU A 102 -3.87 -11.57 1.15
C LEU A 102 -2.49 -12.11 0.83
N LEU A 103 -2.43 -13.16 0.01
CA LEU A 103 -1.22 -13.66 -0.62
C LEU A 103 -1.36 -13.50 -2.13
N ALA A 104 -0.40 -12.84 -2.77
CA ALA A 104 -0.40 -12.56 -4.19
C ALA A 104 0.85 -13.12 -4.87
N LEU A 105 0.69 -13.57 -6.12
CA LEU A 105 1.81 -13.91 -7.00
C LEU A 105 2.10 -12.71 -7.90
N VAL A 106 3.29 -12.12 -7.77
CA VAL A 106 3.66 -10.85 -8.40
C VAL A 106 4.92 -10.98 -9.23
N ASN A 107 5.08 -10.12 -10.24
CA ASN A 107 6.34 -9.95 -10.94
C ASN A 107 7.16 -8.87 -10.22
N GLN A 108 8.32 -9.25 -9.67
CA GLN A 108 9.18 -8.34 -8.91
C GLN A 108 10.05 -7.46 -9.81
N ALA A 109 10.17 -7.78 -11.10
CA ALA A 109 10.99 -7.00 -12.02
C ALA A 109 10.40 -5.58 -12.21
N VAL A 110 11.26 -4.56 -12.14
CA VAL A 110 10.90 -3.16 -12.42
C VAL A 110 10.56 -2.99 -13.90
N ASN A 111 11.36 -3.61 -14.78
CA ASN A 111 11.06 -3.65 -16.20
C ASN A 111 10.10 -4.81 -16.50
N GLN A 112 8.85 -4.49 -16.81
CA GLN A 112 7.80 -5.47 -17.11
C GLN A 112 8.00 -6.19 -18.47
N GLU A 113 8.85 -5.67 -19.36
CA GLU A 113 9.19 -6.29 -20.65
C GLU A 113 10.31 -7.36 -20.49
N ALA A 114 11.04 -7.32 -19.38
CA ALA A 114 12.06 -8.32 -19.07
C ALA A 114 11.44 -9.66 -18.66
N LYS A 115 12.28 -10.70 -18.60
CA LYS A 115 11.84 -12.00 -18.07
C LYS A 115 11.27 -11.82 -16.66
N PRO A 116 10.04 -12.29 -16.39
CA PRO A 116 9.40 -12.07 -15.10
C PRO A 116 10.16 -12.78 -13.97
N ILE A 117 10.40 -12.06 -12.91
CA ILE A 117 10.96 -12.58 -11.66
C ILE A 117 9.81 -12.70 -10.68
N TRP A 118 9.33 -13.93 -10.52
CA TRP A 118 8.16 -14.20 -9.70
C TRP A 118 8.48 -14.13 -8.21
N ALA A 119 7.58 -13.53 -7.47
CA ALA A 119 7.63 -13.45 -6.01
C ALA A 119 6.23 -13.65 -5.41
N LEU A 120 6.20 -14.05 -4.16
CA LEU A 120 5.00 -14.01 -3.32
C LEU A 120 5.03 -12.74 -2.47
N ALA A 121 3.95 -11.98 -2.51
CA ALA A 121 3.75 -10.80 -1.65
C ALA A 121 2.57 -11.07 -0.72
N ALA A 122 2.72 -10.74 0.56
CA ALA A 122 1.62 -10.79 1.52
C ALA A 122 1.23 -9.37 1.96
N ARG A 123 -0.05 -9.19 2.26
CA ARG A 123 -0.56 -7.95 2.84
C ARG A 123 -1.73 -8.24 3.75
N VAL A 124 -1.74 -7.61 4.92
CA VAL A 124 -2.90 -7.62 5.82
C VAL A 124 -3.84 -6.48 5.43
N VAL A 125 -5.13 -6.80 5.28
CA VAL A 125 -6.20 -5.87 4.94
C VAL A 125 -7.40 -6.09 5.86
N GLN A 126 -8.26 -5.07 6.00
CA GLN A 126 -9.42 -5.13 6.89
C GLN A 126 -10.76 -5.28 6.16
N GLY A 127 -10.78 -5.06 4.85
CA GLY A 127 -12.02 -5.13 4.08
C GLY A 127 -11.82 -5.41 2.60
N LEU A 128 -12.66 -6.30 2.08
CA LEU A 128 -12.73 -6.68 0.67
C LEU A 128 -14.18 -6.62 0.19
N PRO A 129 -14.69 -5.41 -0.16
CA PRO A 129 -16.08 -5.26 -0.57
C PRO A 129 -16.39 -6.16 -1.78
N GLY A 130 -17.55 -6.81 -1.73
CA GLY A 130 -17.99 -7.70 -2.79
C GLY A 130 -17.36 -9.11 -2.83
N HIS A 131 -16.44 -9.41 -1.90
CA HIS A 131 -15.87 -10.76 -1.76
C HIS A 131 -16.36 -11.46 -0.50
N GLU A 132 -16.49 -12.79 -0.57
CA GLU A 132 -16.69 -13.62 0.61
C GLU A 132 -15.39 -13.71 1.41
N ILE A 133 -15.48 -13.47 2.72
CA ILE A 133 -14.30 -13.55 3.59
C ILE A 133 -14.05 -14.99 4.01
N ARG A 134 -13.44 -15.76 3.09
CA ARG A 134 -13.05 -17.15 3.30
C ARG A 134 -11.69 -17.45 2.71
N VAL A 135 -10.96 -18.34 3.35
CA VAL A 135 -9.65 -18.78 2.88
C VAL A 135 -9.77 -19.45 1.49
N GLY A 136 -8.94 -19.00 0.55
CA GLY A 136 -8.94 -19.45 -0.84
C GLY A 136 -9.83 -18.62 -1.77
N GLU A 137 -10.54 -17.60 -1.28
CA GLU A 137 -11.26 -16.68 -2.15
C GLU A 137 -10.28 -15.92 -3.05
N ARG A 138 -10.60 -15.85 -4.34
CA ARG A 138 -9.76 -15.21 -5.37
C ARG A 138 -10.09 -13.74 -5.48
N VAL A 139 -9.12 -12.90 -5.20
CA VAL A 139 -9.22 -11.44 -5.18
C VAL A 139 -8.31 -10.87 -6.27
N PRO A 140 -8.83 -10.51 -7.46
CA PRO A 140 -8.02 -9.88 -8.49
C PRO A 140 -7.46 -8.55 -7.96
N SER A 141 -6.16 -8.35 -8.16
CA SER A 141 -5.43 -7.20 -7.61
C SER A 141 -4.46 -6.64 -8.64
N VAL A 142 -3.93 -5.43 -8.41
CA VAL A 142 -2.75 -4.91 -9.10
C VAL A 142 -1.53 -4.99 -8.19
N ALA A 143 -0.36 -5.26 -8.78
CA ALA A 143 0.90 -5.41 -8.06
C ALA A 143 1.59 -4.06 -7.91
N VAL A 144 1.17 -3.22 -6.95
CA VAL A 144 1.74 -1.89 -6.75
C VAL A 144 3.17 -2.00 -6.23
N GLY A 145 4.13 -1.65 -7.08
CA GLY A 145 5.54 -1.59 -6.73
C GLY A 145 5.85 -0.39 -5.83
N GLY A 146 6.51 -0.67 -4.70
CA GLY A 146 7.03 0.34 -3.78
C GLY A 146 8.46 0.75 -4.12
N ARG A 147 9.31 0.88 -3.09
CA ARG A 147 10.72 1.26 -3.24
C ARG A 147 11.48 0.26 -4.12
N ARG A 148 12.44 0.78 -4.89
CA ARG A 148 13.43 -0.06 -5.58
C ARG A 148 14.42 -0.62 -4.57
N GLY A 149 14.94 -1.81 -4.83
CA GLY A 149 15.95 -2.43 -3.99
C GLY A 149 17.23 -1.59 -3.94
N ILE A 150 17.82 -1.47 -2.75
CA ILE A 150 19.09 -0.74 -2.56
C ILE A 150 20.23 -1.50 -3.29
N THR A 151 20.18 -2.83 -3.25
CA THR A 151 21.20 -3.72 -3.84
C THR A 151 20.94 -4.02 -5.31
N SER A 152 19.68 -3.92 -5.76
CA SER A 152 19.29 -4.16 -7.16
C SER A 152 18.21 -3.16 -7.57
N GLN A 153 18.58 -2.22 -8.43
CA GLN A 153 17.64 -1.23 -8.99
C GLN A 153 16.65 -1.87 -9.99
N GLU A 154 16.88 -3.11 -10.38
CA GLU A 154 16.05 -3.86 -11.33
C GLU A 154 14.88 -4.57 -10.67
N LEU A 155 14.86 -4.63 -9.32
CA LEU A 155 13.83 -5.29 -8.53
C LEU A 155 13.13 -4.32 -7.59
N HIS A 156 11.82 -4.50 -7.44
CA HIS A 156 11.09 -3.86 -6.35
C HIS A 156 11.46 -4.52 -5.02
N ALA A 157 11.84 -3.73 -4.02
CA ALA A 157 12.09 -4.21 -2.66
C ALA A 157 10.78 -4.50 -1.91
N GLU A 158 9.69 -3.87 -2.35
CA GLU A 158 8.36 -3.97 -1.76
C GLU A 158 7.32 -4.00 -2.87
N ILE A 159 6.36 -4.90 -2.79
CA ILE A 159 5.19 -4.93 -3.67
C ILE A 159 3.95 -5.16 -2.81
N SER A 160 2.98 -4.29 -2.97
CA SER A 160 1.74 -4.37 -2.22
C SER A 160 0.59 -4.72 -3.16
N PRO A 161 -0.08 -5.86 -2.99
CA PRO A 161 -1.28 -6.16 -3.76
C PRO A 161 -2.38 -5.17 -3.38
N MET A 162 -2.95 -4.51 -4.39
CA MET A 162 -4.06 -3.57 -4.25
C MET A 162 -5.29 -4.15 -4.95
N PRO A 163 -6.29 -4.62 -4.20
CA PRO A 163 -7.50 -5.25 -4.75
C PRO A 163 -8.28 -4.34 -5.70
N ILE A 164 -8.79 -4.88 -6.80
CA ILE A 164 -9.66 -4.16 -7.74
C ILE A 164 -10.95 -3.71 -7.05
N CYS A 165 -11.49 -4.50 -6.13
CA CYS A 165 -12.69 -4.18 -5.38
C CYS A 165 -12.57 -2.94 -4.48
N TRP A 166 -11.38 -2.39 -4.28
CA TRP A 166 -11.21 -1.09 -3.60
C TRP A 166 -11.41 0.10 -4.54
N GLY A 167 -11.17 -0.10 -5.83
CA GLY A 167 -11.33 0.95 -6.84
C GLY A 167 -12.74 1.07 -7.41
N THR A 168 -13.52 0.00 -7.34
CA THR A 168 -14.88 -0.04 -7.90
C THR A 168 -15.79 -1.01 -7.15
N PRO A 169 -17.08 -0.66 -6.96
CA PRO A 169 -18.09 -1.58 -6.45
C PRO A 169 -18.68 -2.50 -7.54
N ASP A 170 -18.34 -2.28 -8.82
CA ASP A 170 -18.93 -2.98 -9.95
C ASP A 170 -18.48 -4.44 -10.03
N PRO A 171 -19.38 -5.43 -9.84
CA PRO A 171 -19.04 -6.84 -9.89
C PRO A 171 -18.60 -7.31 -11.28
N GLU A 172 -19.04 -6.63 -12.37
CA GLU A 172 -18.67 -7.00 -13.73
C GLU A 172 -17.20 -6.66 -13.98
N VAL A 173 -16.73 -5.50 -13.51
CA VAL A 173 -15.32 -5.10 -13.57
C VAL A 173 -14.44 -6.06 -12.77
N ILE A 174 -14.86 -6.44 -11.56
CA ILE A 174 -14.14 -7.40 -10.71
C ILE A 174 -14.06 -8.77 -11.40
N ALA A 175 -15.16 -9.24 -11.99
CA ALA A 175 -15.19 -10.50 -12.71
C ALA A 175 -14.33 -10.48 -13.99
N ALA A 176 -14.34 -9.37 -14.73
CA ALA A 176 -13.48 -9.16 -15.89
C ALA A 176 -11.98 -9.19 -15.51
N ALA A 177 -11.60 -8.49 -14.45
CA ALA A 177 -10.23 -8.52 -13.94
C ALA A 177 -9.81 -9.94 -13.52
N LYS A 178 -10.69 -10.69 -12.86
CA LYS A 178 -10.45 -12.09 -12.46
C LYS A 178 -10.23 -13.00 -13.67
N LYS A 179 -10.97 -12.77 -14.76
CA LYS A 179 -10.88 -13.53 -16.03
C LYS A 179 -9.63 -13.17 -16.84
N GLU A 180 -9.20 -11.90 -16.81
CA GLU A 180 -8.01 -11.40 -17.50
C GLU A 180 -6.73 -12.05 -16.96
N ILE A 181 -6.67 -12.34 -15.66
CA ILE A 181 -5.54 -13.01 -15.03
C ILE A 181 -5.43 -14.46 -15.53
N PRO A 182 -4.27 -14.86 -16.11
CA PRO A 182 -4.08 -16.19 -16.67
C PRO A 182 -4.33 -17.32 -15.66
N ALA A 183 -5.03 -18.38 -16.09
CA ALA A 183 -5.40 -19.51 -15.23
C ALA A 183 -4.18 -20.26 -14.64
N ASN A 184 -3.03 -20.24 -15.34
CA ASN A 184 -1.78 -20.82 -14.84
C ASN A 184 -1.21 -20.05 -13.65
N GLN A 185 -1.38 -18.72 -13.60
CA GLN A 185 -0.96 -17.90 -12.45
C GLN A 185 -1.83 -18.21 -11.23
N TRP A 186 -3.15 -18.33 -11.39
CA TRP A 186 -4.04 -18.76 -10.31
C TRP A 186 -3.65 -20.13 -9.75
N ARG A 187 -3.42 -21.12 -10.62
CA ARG A 187 -3.00 -22.47 -10.19
C ARG A 187 -1.64 -22.44 -9.49
N ARG A 188 -0.70 -21.63 -9.98
CA ARG A 188 0.61 -21.47 -9.35
C ARG A 188 0.50 -20.86 -7.95
N LEU A 189 -0.33 -19.84 -7.79
CA LEU A 189 -0.59 -19.22 -6.49
C LEU A 189 -1.26 -20.20 -5.52
N ASP A 190 -2.27 -20.96 -5.98
CA ASP A 190 -2.93 -21.99 -5.16
C ASP A 190 -1.94 -23.04 -4.64
N ALA A 191 -0.98 -23.47 -5.47
CA ALA A 191 0.05 -24.43 -5.09
C ALA A 191 1.07 -23.86 -4.08
N LEU A 192 1.24 -22.54 -4.06
CA LEU A 192 2.21 -21.86 -3.19
C LEU A 192 1.61 -21.31 -1.88
N ARG A 193 0.34 -21.60 -1.60
CA ARG A 193 -0.35 -21.12 -0.38
C ARG A 193 0.35 -21.53 0.92
N SER A 194 0.93 -22.73 0.96
CA SER A 194 1.68 -23.23 2.13
C SER A 194 2.92 -22.41 2.47
N ARG A 195 3.40 -21.56 1.54
CA ARG A 195 4.57 -20.71 1.72
C ARG A 195 4.26 -19.38 2.45
N LEU A 196 3.04 -19.19 2.93
CA LEU A 196 2.64 -17.94 3.59
C LEU A 196 3.55 -17.57 4.77
N GLU A 197 3.90 -18.53 5.62
CA GLU A 197 4.77 -18.29 6.77
C GLU A 197 6.19 -17.88 6.34
N ASP A 198 6.69 -18.44 5.24
CA ASP A 198 7.99 -18.03 4.67
C ASP A 198 7.93 -16.56 4.21
N VAL A 199 6.79 -16.14 3.60
CA VAL A 199 6.59 -14.76 3.15
C VAL A 199 6.53 -13.82 4.35
N LYS A 200 5.77 -14.16 5.40
CA LYS A 200 5.66 -13.36 6.63
C LYS A 200 7.00 -13.20 7.35
N ALA A 201 7.89 -14.17 7.24
CA ALA A 201 9.23 -14.12 7.83
C ALA A 201 10.18 -13.15 7.10
N THR A 202 9.86 -12.75 5.86
CA THR A 202 10.66 -11.76 5.13
C THR A 202 10.39 -10.34 5.64
N LYS A 203 11.39 -9.46 5.55
CA LYS A 203 11.30 -8.09 6.07
C LYS A 203 10.17 -7.26 5.46
N GLU A 204 9.93 -7.40 4.16
CA GLU A 204 8.93 -6.61 3.43
C GLU A 204 7.74 -7.48 2.98
N GLN A 205 7.55 -8.66 3.62
CA GLN A 205 6.53 -9.64 3.26
C GLN A 205 6.54 -9.96 1.75
N LEU A 206 7.73 -10.01 1.16
CA LEU A 206 8.00 -10.29 -0.24
C LEU A 206 9.05 -11.40 -0.36
N LEU A 207 8.66 -12.54 -0.93
CA LEU A 207 9.52 -13.72 -1.08
C LEU A 207 9.73 -14.01 -2.56
N THR A 208 10.96 -13.85 -3.05
CA THR A 208 11.35 -14.25 -4.42
C THR A 208 11.33 -15.78 -4.57
N LEU A 209 10.84 -16.29 -5.72
CA LEU A 209 10.64 -17.72 -5.99
C LEU A 209 11.79 -18.35 -6.78
#